data_73b56135c669fc3ba0f57e04c1d0ff50
#
_entry.id   73b56135c669fc3ba0f57e04c1d0ff50
#
_cell.length_a   1.000
_cell.length_b   1.000
_cell.length_c   1.000
_cell.angle_alpha   90.00
_cell.angle_beta   90.00
_cell.angle_gamma   90.00
#
_symmetry.space_group_name_H-M   'P 1'
#
loop_
_entity.id
_entity.type
_entity.pdbx_description
1 polymer ?
#
loop_
_entity_poly.entity_id
_entity_poly.type
_entity_poly.pdbx_seq_one_letter_code
_entity_poly.pdbx_strand_id
1 'polypeptide(L)'
;MRLLFVTQDFPPDVGGIQTYSWEVATRLAERVEALEVIAPHRPSAARVDRAAPPAVTRVRGRPDLLPVTALFTVARRAVRLRADVALHAQWQTVGASALARWLTGYPRRIVCAAHGRELLFNPLSGRSGLGAAYDRFRRWSLAQPDALLPVSRYTARLLQERGVPPARLRVVPNGTDPDRFRPRGGRALRDRLGIGRRPMLLTVGRLVPRKGVDTVLRALPRIAASVPEVQYMVAGTGPDRSRLERLAVRKGVRDRVHFVGHVADDALPSYYSAADLFVMPAREAPPDVEGFGLVFLEANACGTPAVGARSGGVPDAIVDGETGLLVPPAAPTALASALASLLHAPEQLATLGRQGRTRTLRTANWQEVARNVHALLSEVASNRPLP
;
A
#
# COMPACT_ATOMS: atom_id res chain seq x y z
N MET A 1 -11.79 -14.10 20.72
CA MET A 1 -10.83 -13.00 20.90
C MET A 1 -11.54 -11.66 20.65
N ARG A 2 -11.37 -10.71 21.57
CA ARG A 2 -11.94 -9.36 21.46
C ARG A 2 -10.84 -8.39 21.04
N LEU A 3 -11.03 -7.74 19.91
CA LEU A 3 -10.03 -6.96 19.20
C LEU A 3 -10.35 -5.47 19.18
N LEU A 4 -9.40 -4.64 19.58
CA LEU A 4 -9.44 -3.19 19.39
C LEU A 4 -8.51 -2.83 18.22
N PHE A 5 -9.04 -2.25 17.14
CA PHE A 5 -8.25 -1.80 16.00
C PHE A 5 -8.08 -0.28 16.05
N VAL A 6 -6.83 0.21 16.09
CA VAL A 6 -6.53 1.64 16.24
C VAL A 6 -5.76 2.14 15.03
N THR A 7 -6.26 3.16 14.35
CA THR A 7 -5.63 3.68 13.13
C THR A 7 -5.79 5.20 13.00
N GLN A 8 -4.77 5.86 12.42
CA GLN A 8 -4.85 7.27 11.97
C GLN A 8 -5.42 7.38 10.55
N ASP A 9 -5.37 6.28 9.80
CA ASP A 9 -5.66 6.19 8.38
C ASP A 9 -6.83 5.21 8.15
N PHE A 10 -8.03 5.77 8.00
CA PHE A 10 -9.26 5.02 7.76
C PHE A 10 -10.17 5.78 6.79
N PRO A 11 -11.00 5.09 5.99
CA PRO A 11 -11.96 5.79 5.14
C PRO A 11 -12.82 6.79 5.92
N PRO A 12 -13.21 7.90 5.29
CA PRO A 12 -13.25 8.16 3.85
C PRO A 12 -11.95 8.68 3.24
N ASP A 13 -10.88 8.85 4.01
CA ASP A 13 -9.58 9.20 3.44
C ASP A 13 -9.09 8.09 2.50
N VAL A 14 -8.36 8.46 1.42
CA VAL A 14 -7.92 7.54 0.36
C VAL A 14 -6.40 7.35 0.40
N GLY A 15 -5.95 6.10 0.38
CA GLY A 15 -4.53 5.75 0.34
C GLY A 15 -4.29 4.28 0.70
N GLY A 16 -3.05 3.82 0.55
CA GLY A 16 -2.71 2.41 0.78
C GLY A 16 -2.92 1.95 2.22
N ILE A 17 -2.66 2.81 3.23
CA ILE A 17 -2.87 2.46 4.63
C ILE A 17 -4.37 2.49 4.98
N GLN A 18 -5.13 3.41 4.41
CA GLN A 18 -6.58 3.47 4.52
C GLN A 18 -7.22 2.19 3.95
N THR A 19 -6.78 1.77 2.76
CA THR A 19 -7.21 0.50 2.15
C THR A 19 -6.86 -0.68 3.06
N TYR A 20 -5.61 -0.78 3.54
CA TYR A 20 -5.20 -1.82 4.49
C TYR A 20 -6.09 -1.84 5.72
N SER A 21 -6.29 -0.68 6.36
CA SER A 21 -7.08 -0.57 7.60
C SER A 21 -8.53 -1.02 7.40
N TRP A 22 -9.14 -0.64 6.27
CA TRP A 22 -10.50 -1.06 5.92
C TRP A 22 -10.58 -2.55 5.65
N GLU A 23 -9.74 -3.04 4.74
CA GLU A 23 -9.77 -4.43 4.27
C GLU A 23 -9.47 -5.44 5.39
N VAL A 24 -8.53 -5.09 6.27
CA VAL A 24 -8.19 -5.94 7.42
C VAL A 24 -9.28 -5.86 8.50
N ALA A 25 -9.74 -4.66 8.86
CA ALA A 25 -10.75 -4.53 9.92
C ALA A 25 -12.08 -5.21 9.56
N THR A 26 -12.57 -5.02 8.33
CA THR A 26 -13.85 -5.62 7.88
C THR A 26 -13.81 -7.14 7.87
N ARG A 27 -12.70 -7.75 7.40
CA ARG A 27 -12.56 -9.21 7.35
C ARG A 27 -12.22 -9.83 8.69
N LEU A 28 -11.54 -9.11 9.58
CA LEU A 28 -11.33 -9.57 10.95
C LEU A 28 -12.63 -9.54 11.77
N ALA A 29 -13.57 -8.63 11.50
CA ALA A 29 -14.85 -8.58 12.19
C ALA A 29 -15.64 -9.90 12.05
N GLU A 30 -15.47 -10.62 10.94
CA GLU A 30 -16.09 -11.92 10.69
C GLU A 30 -15.38 -13.09 11.40
N ARG A 31 -14.20 -12.87 11.98
CA ARG A 31 -13.30 -13.92 12.50
C ARG A 31 -13.07 -13.83 13.99
N VAL A 32 -13.50 -12.74 14.62
CA VAL A 32 -13.30 -12.49 16.04
C VAL A 32 -14.65 -12.33 16.77
N GLU A 33 -14.66 -12.55 18.06
CA GLU A 33 -15.86 -12.43 18.92
C GLU A 33 -16.43 -10.99 18.91
N ALA A 34 -15.55 -10.00 18.96
CA ALA A 34 -15.92 -8.59 18.88
C ALA A 34 -14.74 -7.78 18.34
N LEU A 35 -15.04 -6.79 17.50
CA LEU A 35 -14.08 -5.84 16.97
C LEU A 35 -14.65 -4.42 17.06
N GLU A 36 -13.85 -3.51 17.58
CA GLU A 36 -14.14 -2.07 17.57
C GLU A 36 -12.96 -1.33 16.93
N VAL A 37 -13.27 -0.41 16.01
CA VAL A 37 -12.28 0.45 15.33
C VAL A 37 -12.26 1.82 16.00
N ILE A 38 -11.05 2.31 16.32
CA ILE A 38 -10.83 3.72 16.71
C ILE A 38 -10.12 4.42 15.57
N ALA A 39 -10.74 5.47 15.02
CA ALA A 39 -10.23 6.22 13.87
C ALA A 39 -10.51 7.73 14.01
N PRO A 40 -9.81 8.62 13.28
CA PRO A 40 -10.07 10.05 13.34
C PRO A 40 -11.43 10.40 12.76
N HIS A 41 -12.06 11.43 13.32
CA HIS A 41 -13.30 11.97 12.79
C HIS A 41 -13.06 12.66 11.44
N ARG A 42 -14.02 12.44 10.52
CA ARG A 42 -14.11 13.13 9.22
C ARG A 42 -15.56 13.54 8.96
N PRO A 43 -15.81 14.68 8.29
CA PRO A 43 -17.18 15.13 8.02
C PRO A 43 -18.04 14.11 7.29
N SER A 44 -17.46 13.36 6.34
CA SER A 44 -18.15 12.34 5.54
C SER A 44 -18.10 10.91 6.13
N ALA A 45 -17.58 10.74 7.36
CA ALA A 45 -17.36 9.41 7.96
C ALA A 45 -18.66 8.62 8.20
N ALA A 46 -19.77 9.29 8.50
CA ALA A 46 -21.03 8.62 8.86
C ALA A 46 -21.56 7.65 7.80
N ARG A 47 -21.30 7.90 6.50
CA ARG A 47 -21.67 6.97 5.42
C ARG A 47 -20.82 5.70 5.46
N VAL A 48 -19.52 5.88 5.68
CA VAL A 48 -18.56 4.76 5.78
C VAL A 48 -18.88 3.91 7.01
N ASP A 49 -19.12 4.56 8.17
CA ASP A 49 -19.34 3.87 9.42
C ASP A 49 -20.62 3.01 9.42
N ARG A 50 -21.65 3.46 8.67
CA ARG A 50 -22.86 2.64 8.47
C ARG A 50 -22.63 1.41 7.59
N ALA A 51 -21.67 1.46 6.69
CA ALA A 51 -21.32 0.35 5.81
C ALA A 51 -20.26 -0.57 6.41
N ALA A 52 -19.62 -0.16 7.50
CA ALA A 52 -18.57 -0.95 8.14
C ALA A 52 -19.17 -2.09 8.98
N PRO A 53 -18.75 -3.36 8.81
CA PRO A 53 -19.15 -4.45 9.69
C PRO A 53 -18.75 -4.22 11.15
N PRO A 54 -17.52 -3.73 11.49
CA PRO A 54 -17.15 -3.42 12.86
C PRO A 54 -17.71 -2.08 13.32
N ALA A 55 -17.98 -1.95 14.62
CA ALA A 55 -18.32 -0.68 15.24
C ALA A 55 -17.15 0.30 15.15
N VAL A 56 -17.38 1.53 14.66
CA VAL A 56 -16.35 2.56 14.51
C VAL A 56 -16.56 3.69 15.52
N THR A 57 -15.58 3.93 16.39
CA THR A 57 -15.53 5.08 17.28
C THR A 57 -14.62 6.15 16.66
N ARG A 58 -15.21 7.31 16.35
CA ARG A 58 -14.50 8.45 15.77
C ARG A 58 -14.00 9.42 16.84
N VAL A 59 -12.69 9.68 16.83
CA VAL A 59 -12.05 10.63 17.74
C VAL A 59 -11.96 12.00 17.05
N ARG A 60 -12.49 13.05 17.70
CA ARG A 60 -12.41 14.43 17.20
C ARG A 60 -10.99 14.98 17.40
N GLY A 61 -10.58 15.88 16.52
CA GLY A 61 -9.27 16.51 16.53
C GLY A 61 -8.51 16.30 15.22
N ARG A 62 -7.31 16.83 15.17
CA ARG A 62 -6.42 16.65 14.00
C ARG A 62 -5.90 15.21 13.96
N PRO A 63 -5.84 14.56 12.80
CA PRO A 63 -5.38 13.16 12.68
C PRO A 63 -3.96 12.93 13.19
N ASP A 64 -3.09 13.91 12.96
CA ASP A 64 -1.69 13.88 13.43
C ASP A 64 -1.57 13.94 14.96
N LEU A 65 -2.61 14.43 15.66
CA LEU A 65 -2.70 14.44 17.12
C LEU A 65 -3.46 13.22 17.68
N LEU A 66 -3.97 12.33 16.85
CA LEU A 66 -4.69 11.13 17.31
C LEU A 66 -3.90 10.31 18.35
N PRO A 67 -2.58 10.17 18.29
CA PRO A 67 -1.80 9.47 19.32
C PRO A 67 -2.04 9.99 20.73
N VAL A 68 -2.32 11.28 20.87
CA VAL A 68 -2.60 11.92 22.16
C VAL A 68 -4.11 12.00 22.44
N THR A 69 -4.88 12.48 21.45
CA THR A 69 -6.32 12.71 21.63
C THR A 69 -7.12 11.42 21.78
N ALA A 70 -6.61 10.30 21.26
CA ALA A 70 -7.25 8.99 21.38
C ALA A 70 -6.96 8.28 22.73
N LEU A 71 -6.00 8.73 23.52
CA LEU A 71 -5.57 8.03 24.74
C LEU A 71 -6.73 7.62 25.65
N PHE A 72 -7.56 8.59 26.02
CA PHE A 72 -8.72 8.33 26.88
C PHE A 72 -9.74 7.39 26.20
N THR A 73 -9.97 7.58 24.90
CA THR A 73 -10.89 6.74 24.14
C THR A 73 -10.37 5.31 24.05
N VAL A 74 -9.08 5.13 23.77
CA VAL A 74 -8.42 3.81 23.72
C VAL A 74 -8.52 3.12 25.07
N ALA A 75 -8.17 3.81 26.17
CA ALA A 75 -8.24 3.23 27.52
C ALA A 75 -9.66 2.80 27.88
N ARG A 76 -10.65 3.69 27.70
CA ARG A 76 -12.06 3.39 27.98
C ARG A 76 -12.60 2.24 27.16
N ARG A 77 -12.27 2.21 25.85
CA ARG A 77 -12.77 1.16 24.95
C ARG A 77 -12.07 -0.17 25.18
N ALA A 78 -10.76 -0.16 25.45
CA ALA A 78 -10.01 -1.35 25.78
C ALA A 78 -10.58 -2.05 27.03
N VAL A 79 -10.90 -1.28 28.09
CA VAL A 79 -11.53 -1.81 29.32
C VAL A 79 -12.95 -2.31 29.05
N ARG A 80 -13.80 -1.50 28.39
CA ARG A 80 -15.18 -1.87 28.10
C ARG A 80 -15.28 -3.15 27.27
N LEU A 81 -14.43 -3.27 26.25
CA LEU A 81 -14.35 -4.44 25.40
C LEU A 81 -13.65 -5.62 26.11
N ARG A 82 -12.91 -5.37 27.21
CA ARG A 82 -11.94 -6.30 27.78
C ARG A 82 -11.01 -6.84 26.69
N ALA A 83 -10.41 -5.92 25.93
CA ALA A 83 -9.67 -6.24 24.71
C ALA A 83 -8.52 -7.22 24.98
N ASP A 84 -8.55 -8.38 24.33
CA ASP A 84 -7.47 -9.34 24.38
C ASP A 84 -6.25 -8.81 23.62
N VAL A 85 -6.48 -8.18 22.46
CA VAL A 85 -5.43 -7.58 21.62
C VAL A 85 -5.86 -6.19 21.15
N ALA A 86 -4.90 -5.24 21.11
CA ALA A 86 -5.01 -4.03 20.31
C ALA A 86 -4.12 -4.17 19.06
N LEU A 87 -4.72 -4.11 17.89
CA LEU A 87 -4.03 -4.03 16.60
C LEU A 87 -3.92 -2.58 16.16
N HIS A 88 -2.72 -2.10 15.94
CA HIS A 88 -2.44 -0.77 15.41
C HIS A 88 -2.06 -0.85 13.94
N ALA A 89 -2.67 -0.03 13.08
CA ALA A 89 -2.25 0.08 11.69
C ALA A 89 -0.89 0.78 11.56
N GLN A 90 -0.48 1.55 12.56
CA GLN A 90 0.77 2.33 12.54
C GLN A 90 1.30 2.52 13.97
N TRP A 91 2.62 2.69 14.09
CA TRP A 91 3.30 2.81 15.38
C TRP A 91 2.92 4.06 16.20
N GLN A 92 2.48 5.14 15.56
CA GLN A 92 2.17 6.41 16.23
C GLN A 92 1.09 6.28 17.29
N THR A 93 0.12 5.39 17.08
CA THR A 93 -1.00 5.17 18.00
C THR A 93 -0.69 4.16 19.10
N VAL A 94 0.41 3.42 19.01
CA VAL A 94 0.80 2.36 19.97
C VAL A 94 0.95 2.89 21.39
N GLY A 95 1.50 4.11 21.55
CA GLY A 95 1.69 4.74 22.85
C GLY A 95 0.40 4.85 23.66
N ALA A 96 -0.74 5.10 23.01
CA ALA A 96 -2.04 5.17 23.66
C ALA A 96 -2.44 3.81 24.29
N SER A 97 -2.25 2.71 23.56
CA SER A 97 -2.54 1.36 24.08
C SER A 97 -1.52 0.90 25.12
N ALA A 98 -0.24 1.29 24.99
CA ALA A 98 0.78 0.95 25.97
C ALA A 98 0.48 1.61 27.33
N LEU A 99 0.09 2.89 27.31
CA LEU A 99 -0.28 3.62 28.53
C LEU A 99 -1.62 3.08 29.10
N ALA A 100 -2.61 2.79 28.25
CA ALA A 100 -3.86 2.18 28.68
C ALA A 100 -3.62 0.83 29.36
N ARG A 101 -2.77 -0.03 28.78
CA ARG A 101 -2.38 -1.32 29.35
C ARG A 101 -1.72 -1.16 30.73
N TRP A 102 -0.83 -0.20 30.87
CA TRP A 102 -0.18 0.08 32.14
C TRP A 102 -1.16 0.54 33.24
N LEU A 103 -2.14 1.39 32.86
CA LEU A 103 -3.10 1.95 33.81
C LEU A 103 -4.25 0.98 34.20
N THR A 104 -4.68 0.13 33.25
CA THR A 104 -5.93 -0.62 33.36
C THR A 104 -5.80 -2.13 33.21
N GLY A 105 -4.62 -2.62 32.80
CA GLY A 105 -4.41 -4.01 32.40
C GLY A 105 -4.94 -4.37 31.01
N TYR A 106 -5.56 -3.41 30.29
CA TYR A 106 -6.09 -3.58 28.93
C TYR A 106 -5.54 -2.56 27.94
N PRO A 107 -5.33 -2.97 26.66
CA PRO A 107 -5.45 -4.33 26.09
C PRO A 107 -4.41 -5.27 26.69
N ARG A 108 -4.67 -6.57 26.71
CA ARG A 108 -3.72 -7.56 27.25
C ARG A 108 -2.45 -7.66 26.38
N ARG A 109 -2.61 -7.54 25.06
CA ARG A 109 -1.55 -7.60 24.07
C ARG A 109 -1.64 -6.46 23.06
N ILE A 110 -0.50 -6.09 22.48
CA ILE A 110 -0.40 -5.03 21.48
C ILE A 110 0.31 -5.61 20.24
N VAL A 111 -0.30 -5.44 19.08
CA VAL A 111 0.28 -5.77 17.77
C VAL A 111 0.26 -4.53 16.90
N CYS A 112 1.30 -4.33 16.08
CA CYS A 112 1.40 -3.14 15.23
C CYS A 112 1.81 -3.50 13.81
N ALA A 113 1.03 -3.09 12.82
CA ALA A 113 1.45 -3.13 11.42
C ALA A 113 2.44 -2.02 11.09
N ALA A 114 3.24 -2.21 10.05
CA ALA A 114 4.19 -1.22 9.57
C ALA A 114 4.25 -1.22 8.04
N HIS A 115 4.21 -0.01 7.46
CA HIS A 115 4.04 0.21 6.00
C HIS A 115 5.28 0.80 5.31
N GLY A 116 6.28 1.31 6.07
CA GLY A 116 7.58 1.79 5.59
C GLY A 116 7.77 3.30 5.74
N ARG A 117 7.00 4.14 5.02
CA ARG A 117 7.20 5.60 5.04
C ARG A 117 7.15 6.20 6.45
N GLU A 118 6.22 5.80 7.28
CA GLU A 118 6.02 6.29 8.65
C GLU A 118 7.22 5.95 9.57
N LEU A 119 8.01 4.96 9.20
CA LEU A 119 9.25 4.64 9.89
C LEU A 119 10.38 5.61 9.54
N LEU A 120 10.40 6.16 8.32
CA LEU A 120 11.44 7.07 7.81
C LEU A 120 11.11 8.54 8.05
N PHE A 121 9.82 8.89 8.03
CA PHE A 121 9.37 10.27 8.14
C PHE A 121 9.40 10.78 9.58
N ASN A 122 10.04 11.93 9.78
CA ASN A 122 10.01 12.69 11.02
C ASN A 122 9.52 14.12 10.69
N PRO A 123 8.27 14.47 11.04
CA PRO A 123 7.69 15.78 10.72
C PRO A 123 8.33 16.92 11.51
N LEU A 124 9.12 16.61 12.54
CA LEU A 124 9.82 17.57 13.40
C LEU A 124 11.32 17.62 13.09
N SER A 125 11.77 16.95 12.04
CA SER A 125 13.16 17.00 11.58
C SER A 125 13.56 18.45 11.27
N GLY A 126 14.76 18.83 11.73
CA GLY A 126 15.26 20.20 11.57
C GLY A 126 14.79 21.19 12.67
N ARG A 127 13.89 20.80 13.57
CA ARG A 127 13.50 21.60 14.74
C ARG A 127 14.33 21.18 15.96
N SER A 128 15.05 22.15 16.54
CA SER A 128 15.96 21.91 17.69
C SER A 128 15.26 21.13 18.80
N GLY A 129 15.84 19.98 19.20
CA GLY A 129 15.34 19.11 20.27
C GLY A 129 14.07 18.30 19.97
N LEU A 130 13.13 18.86 19.20
CA LEU A 130 11.85 18.20 18.94
C LEU A 130 11.97 16.98 18.02
N GLY A 131 12.86 17.03 17.03
CA GLY A 131 13.15 15.89 16.16
C GLY A 131 13.69 14.69 16.95
N ALA A 132 14.62 14.93 17.87
CA ALA A 132 15.18 13.90 18.75
C ALA A 132 14.13 13.33 19.72
N ALA A 133 13.26 14.18 20.26
CA ALA A 133 12.14 13.76 21.12
C ALA A 133 11.15 12.87 20.36
N TYR A 134 10.80 13.23 19.10
CA TYR A 134 9.96 12.42 18.24
C TYR A 134 10.59 11.05 17.94
N ASP A 135 11.89 11.01 17.63
CA ASP A 135 12.61 9.75 17.37
C ASP A 135 12.73 8.89 18.63
N ARG A 136 12.87 9.50 19.82
CA ARG A 136 12.82 8.78 21.10
C ARG A 136 11.43 8.19 21.35
N PHE A 137 10.37 8.95 21.10
CA PHE A 137 8.99 8.48 21.20
C PHE A 137 8.73 7.34 20.22
N ARG A 138 9.20 7.45 18.97
CA ARG A 138 9.09 6.37 17.97
C ARG A 138 9.77 5.09 18.43
N ARG A 139 11.03 5.17 18.91
CA ARG A 139 11.74 4.00 19.45
C ARG A 139 11.00 3.37 20.61
N TRP A 140 10.54 4.19 21.55
CA TRP A 140 9.75 3.71 22.68
C TRP A 140 8.45 3.03 22.23
N SER A 141 7.72 3.62 21.30
CA SER A 141 6.47 3.06 20.76
C SER A 141 6.71 1.74 20.03
N LEU A 142 7.78 1.62 19.24
CA LEU A 142 8.15 0.38 18.54
C LEU A 142 8.62 -0.74 19.49
N ALA A 143 9.02 -0.40 20.71
CA ALA A 143 9.40 -1.36 21.73
C ALA A 143 8.20 -2.00 22.45
N GLN A 144 7.01 -1.38 22.40
CA GLN A 144 5.83 -1.82 23.17
C GLN A 144 5.05 -3.00 22.58
N PRO A 145 4.93 -3.18 21.23
CA PRO A 145 4.17 -4.27 20.67
C PRO A 145 4.77 -5.64 21.00
N ASP A 146 3.91 -6.61 21.30
CA ASP A 146 4.27 -8.02 21.46
C ASP A 146 4.70 -8.62 20.09
N ALA A 147 4.11 -8.15 18.98
CA ALA A 147 4.52 -8.46 17.61
C ALA A 147 4.33 -7.27 16.67
N LEU A 148 5.14 -7.22 15.60
CA LEU A 148 5.02 -6.25 14.52
C LEU A 148 4.80 -6.96 13.18
N LEU A 149 3.92 -6.39 12.36
CA LEU A 149 3.49 -6.90 11.06
C LEU A 149 3.99 -5.96 9.93
N PRO A 150 5.26 -6.05 9.53
CA PRO A 150 5.73 -5.33 8.35
C PRO A 150 5.06 -5.89 7.08
N VAL A 151 4.59 -4.98 6.19
CA VAL A 151 3.93 -5.35 4.93
C VAL A 151 4.88 -5.84 3.85
N SER A 152 6.19 -5.83 4.10
CA SER A 152 7.22 -6.29 3.18
C SER A 152 8.51 -6.64 3.92
N ARG A 153 9.39 -7.43 3.27
CA ARG A 153 10.75 -7.69 3.77
C ARG A 153 11.57 -6.41 3.90
N TYR A 154 11.34 -5.45 3.01
CA TYR A 154 11.95 -4.12 3.13
C TYR A 154 11.54 -3.42 4.42
N THR A 155 10.24 -3.38 4.73
CA THR A 155 9.72 -2.77 5.96
C THR A 155 10.22 -3.51 7.21
N ALA A 156 10.39 -4.85 7.12
CA ALA A 156 10.99 -5.63 8.21
C ALA A 156 12.44 -5.21 8.47
N ARG A 157 13.27 -5.03 7.43
CA ARG A 157 14.65 -4.51 7.58
C ARG A 157 14.66 -3.12 8.23
N LEU A 158 13.77 -2.22 7.79
CA LEU A 158 13.67 -0.89 8.41
C LEU A 158 13.34 -0.95 9.91
N LEU A 159 12.54 -1.91 10.35
CA LEU A 159 12.25 -2.12 11.78
C LEU A 159 13.46 -2.68 12.51
N GLN A 160 14.20 -3.63 11.94
CA GLN A 160 15.44 -4.18 12.51
C GLN A 160 16.52 -3.10 12.69
N GLU A 161 16.70 -2.24 11.69
CA GLU A 161 17.59 -1.07 11.75
C GLU A 161 17.23 -0.10 12.88
N ARG A 162 15.99 -0.14 13.36
CA ARG A 162 15.49 0.65 14.50
C ARG A 162 15.50 -0.10 15.82
N GLY A 163 16.16 -1.26 15.84
CA GLY A 163 16.36 -2.05 17.05
C GLY A 163 15.21 -2.99 17.42
N VAL A 164 14.27 -3.23 16.51
CA VAL A 164 13.22 -4.24 16.74
C VAL A 164 13.81 -5.64 16.54
N PRO A 165 13.73 -6.53 17.55
CA PRO A 165 14.25 -7.89 17.42
C PRO A 165 13.52 -8.68 16.32
N PRO A 166 14.24 -9.48 15.49
CA PRO A 166 13.65 -10.31 14.44
C PRO A 166 12.55 -11.25 14.95
N ALA A 167 12.69 -11.77 16.15
CA ALA A 167 11.73 -12.66 16.80
C ALA A 167 10.33 -12.04 16.97
N ARG A 168 10.21 -10.71 16.98
CA ARG A 168 8.92 -10.01 17.04
C ARG A 168 8.35 -9.64 15.68
N LEU A 169 9.06 -9.92 14.59
CA LEU A 169 8.65 -9.54 13.24
C LEU A 169 7.96 -10.70 12.52
N ARG A 170 6.81 -10.45 11.95
CA ARG A 170 6.09 -11.37 11.06
C ARG A 170 5.69 -10.61 9.80
N VAL A 171 6.37 -10.89 8.70
CA VAL A 171 6.05 -10.26 7.41
C VAL A 171 4.69 -10.76 6.94
N VAL A 172 3.74 -9.85 6.80
CA VAL A 172 2.41 -10.12 6.24
C VAL A 172 2.22 -9.20 5.04
N PRO A 173 2.53 -9.68 3.81
CA PRO A 173 2.35 -8.88 2.59
C PRO A 173 0.89 -8.48 2.40
N ASN A 174 0.68 -7.30 1.81
CA ASN A 174 -0.65 -6.83 1.47
C ASN A 174 -1.29 -7.68 0.37
N GLY A 175 -2.61 -7.60 0.26
CA GLY A 175 -3.41 -8.23 -0.78
C GLY A 175 -4.10 -7.22 -1.70
N THR A 176 -4.89 -7.76 -2.61
CA THR A 176 -5.88 -7.00 -3.39
C THR A 176 -7.25 -7.66 -3.28
N ASP A 177 -8.29 -7.00 -3.78
CA ASP A 177 -9.63 -7.57 -3.92
C ASP A 177 -9.81 -8.07 -5.36
N PRO A 178 -9.74 -9.39 -5.63
CA PRO A 178 -9.83 -9.94 -6.98
C PRO A 178 -11.26 -9.96 -7.55
N ASP A 179 -12.28 -9.69 -6.74
CA ASP A 179 -13.66 -9.54 -7.20
C ASP A 179 -13.88 -8.12 -7.74
N ARG A 180 -13.30 -7.14 -7.08
CA ARG A 180 -13.27 -5.75 -7.53
C ARG A 180 -12.32 -5.58 -8.71
N PHE A 181 -11.07 -6.00 -8.56
CA PHE A 181 -10.03 -5.97 -9.60
C PHE A 181 -10.03 -7.29 -10.36
N ARG A 182 -10.81 -7.33 -11.44
CA ARG A 182 -10.93 -8.49 -12.34
C ARG A 182 -10.86 -8.06 -13.79
N PRO A 183 -10.51 -8.95 -14.72
CA PRO A 183 -10.52 -8.63 -16.14
C PRO A 183 -11.88 -8.09 -16.56
N ARG A 184 -11.87 -6.92 -17.21
CA ARG A 184 -13.02 -6.27 -17.83
C ARG A 184 -12.69 -6.00 -19.28
N GLY A 185 -13.68 -5.86 -20.14
CA GLY A 185 -13.43 -5.52 -21.53
C GLY A 185 -12.73 -4.16 -21.66
N GLY A 186 -11.43 -4.16 -21.93
CA GLY A 186 -10.63 -2.94 -22.11
C GLY A 186 -10.87 -2.21 -23.44
N ARG A 187 -11.53 -2.87 -24.42
CA ARG A 187 -11.71 -2.37 -25.78
C ARG A 187 -12.44 -1.03 -25.83
N ALA A 188 -13.59 -0.94 -25.17
CA ALA A 188 -14.39 0.30 -25.14
C ALA A 188 -13.62 1.50 -24.58
N LEU A 189 -12.75 1.26 -23.56
CA LEU A 189 -11.88 2.29 -23.03
C LEU A 189 -10.81 2.69 -24.05
N ARG A 190 -10.17 1.73 -24.72
CA ARG A 190 -9.17 1.98 -25.78
C ARG A 190 -9.74 2.79 -26.94
N ASP A 191 -10.96 2.45 -27.38
CA ASP A 191 -11.66 3.15 -28.46
C ASP A 191 -11.97 4.60 -28.05
N ARG A 192 -12.51 4.80 -26.84
CA ARG A 192 -12.78 6.14 -26.28
C ARG A 192 -11.53 7.01 -26.13
N LEU A 193 -10.39 6.41 -25.83
CA LEU A 193 -9.10 7.10 -25.70
C LEU A 193 -8.36 7.22 -27.03
N GLY A 194 -8.94 6.74 -28.13
CA GLY A 194 -8.33 6.76 -29.46
C GLY A 194 -7.07 5.90 -29.58
N ILE A 195 -6.87 4.93 -28.67
CA ILE A 195 -5.67 4.07 -28.65
C ILE A 195 -5.83 2.88 -29.60
N GLY A 196 -7.03 2.33 -29.73
CA GLY A 196 -7.29 1.17 -30.58
C GLY A 196 -6.45 -0.06 -30.17
N ARG A 197 -5.74 -0.64 -31.14
CA ARG A 197 -4.87 -1.82 -30.90
C ARG A 197 -3.42 -1.49 -30.57
N ARG A 198 -3.06 -0.22 -30.49
CA ARG A 198 -1.66 0.19 -30.20
C ARG A 198 -1.21 -0.28 -28.81
N PRO A 199 0.03 -0.75 -28.64
CA PRO A 199 0.54 -1.16 -27.33
C PRO A 199 0.40 -0.07 -26.27
N MET A 200 -0.16 -0.41 -25.09
CA MET A 200 -0.49 0.54 -24.04
C MET A 200 0.23 0.20 -22.73
N LEU A 201 1.10 1.08 -22.29
CA LEU A 201 1.67 1.10 -20.95
C LEU A 201 0.78 1.90 -20.00
N LEU A 202 0.63 1.48 -18.77
CA LEU A 202 -0.16 2.17 -17.75
C LEU A 202 0.64 2.37 -16.45
N THR A 203 0.59 3.59 -15.92
CA THR A 203 0.94 3.87 -14.51
C THR A 203 -0.28 4.41 -13.78
N VAL A 204 -0.56 3.91 -12.59
CA VAL A 204 -1.62 4.40 -11.69
C VAL A 204 -1.00 4.84 -10.37
N GLY A 205 -1.32 6.04 -9.92
CA GLY A 205 -0.92 6.52 -8.61
C GLY A 205 -0.67 8.02 -8.51
N ARG A 206 -0.37 8.47 -7.30
CA ARG A 206 -0.04 9.87 -7.04
C ARG A 206 1.22 10.29 -7.81
N LEU A 207 1.17 11.42 -8.51
CA LEU A 207 2.31 11.94 -9.27
C LEU A 207 3.32 12.61 -8.33
N VAL A 208 4.26 11.80 -7.86
CA VAL A 208 5.39 12.20 -7.00
C VAL A 208 6.67 11.50 -7.50
N PRO A 209 7.88 12.07 -7.26
CA PRO A 209 9.13 11.57 -7.83
C PRO A 209 9.39 10.08 -7.56
N ARG A 210 9.04 9.57 -6.37
CA ARG A 210 9.29 8.17 -6.01
C ARG A 210 8.57 7.15 -6.89
N LYS A 211 7.46 7.52 -7.57
CA LYS A 211 6.70 6.61 -8.45
C LYS A 211 7.39 6.34 -9.80
N GLY A 212 8.42 7.12 -10.15
CA GLY A 212 9.26 6.84 -11.30
C GLY A 212 8.63 7.09 -12.67
N VAL A 213 7.55 7.89 -12.76
CA VAL A 213 6.94 8.26 -14.05
C VAL A 213 7.95 8.92 -14.98
N ASP A 214 8.85 9.75 -14.44
CA ASP A 214 9.95 10.34 -15.20
C ASP A 214 10.95 9.31 -15.75
N THR A 215 11.15 8.18 -15.08
CA THR A 215 11.97 7.07 -15.58
C THR A 215 11.33 6.45 -16.82
N VAL A 216 10.00 6.26 -16.81
CA VAL A 216 9.26 5.77 -17.99
C VAL A 216 9.35 6.78 -19.14
N LEU A 217 9.14 8.09 -18.87
CA LEU A 217 9.26 9.14 -19.89
C LEU A 217 10.66 9.23 -20.51
N ARG A 218 11.72 8.94 -19.75
CA ARG A 218 13.11 8.87 -20.26
C ARG A 218 13.37 7.61 -21.08
N ALA A 219 12.68 6.51 -20.76
CA ALA A 219 12.78 5.24 -21.47
C ALA A 219 11.99 5.26 -22.79
N LEU A 220 10.89 6.03 -22.84
CA LEU A 220 9.89 5.99 -23.90
C LEU A 220 10.44 6.25 -25.31
N PRO A 221 11.41 7.18 -25.55
CA PRO A 221 12.01 7.33 -26.90
C PRO A 221 12.65 6.04 -27.42
N ARG A 222 13.35 5.31 -26.54
CA ARG A 222 14.00 4.03 -26.90
C ARG A 222 12.98 2.92 -27.10
N ILE A 223 11.90 2.90 -26.30
CA ILE A 223 10.80 1.94 -26.50
C ILE A 223 10.13 2.22 -27.84
N ALA A 224 9.84 3.50 -28.18
CA ALA A 224 9.18 3.90 -29.41
C ALA A 224 10.03 3.62 -30.67
N ALA A 225 11.37 3.58 -30.56
CA ALA A 225 12.23 3.16 -31.66
C ALA A 225 12.05 1.67 -32.01
N SER A 226 11.70 0.83 -31.04
CA SER A 226 11.47 -0.62 -31.21
C SER A 226 9.97 -0.95 -31.37
N VAL A 227 9.09 -0.21 -30.70
CA VAL A 227 7.63 -0.34 -30.72
C VAL A 227 7.01 1.00 -31.14
N PRO A 228 6.94 1.34 -32.45
CA PRO A 228 6.64 2.68 -32.93
C PRO A 228 5.30 3.24 -32.49
N GLU A 229 4.30 2.39 -32.23
CA GLU A 229 2.94 2.81 -31.87
C GLU A 229 2.68 2.83 -30.34
N VAL A 230 3.68 2.56 -29.52
CA VAL A 230 3.50 2.50 -28.06
C VAL A 230 2.87 3.78 -27.50
N GLN A 231 1.87 3.61 -26.63
CA GLN A 231 1.19 4.67 -25.91
C GLN A 231 1.44 4.52 -24.40
N TYR A 232 1.57 5.63 -23.70
CA TYR A 232 1.76 5.62 -22.27
C TYR A 232 0.64 6.40 -21.56
N MET A 233 -0.15 5.70 -20.80
CA MET A 233 -1.24 6.23 -19.97
C MET A 233 -0.76 6.49 -18.55
N VAL A 234 -0.99 7.70 -18.04
CA VAL A 234 -0.65 8.11 -16.67
C VAL A 234 -1.91 8.53 -15.94
N ALA A 235 -2.40 7.65 -15.09
CA ALA A 235 -3.60 7.85 -14.27
C ALA A 235 -3.22 8.29 -12.85
N GLY A 236 -3.65 9.48 -12.47
CA GLY A 236 -3.42 10.06 -11.16
C GLY A 236 -3.14 11.55 -11.20
N THR A 237 -3.09 12.13 -10.00
CA THR A 237 -2.78 13.54 -9.78
C THR A 237 -1.62 13.69 -8.81
N GLY A 238 -1.01 14.85 -8.77
CA GLY A 238 0.08 15.14 -7.82
C GLY A 238 0.92 16.34 -8.21
N PRO A 239 1.79 16.79 -7.30
CA PRO A 239 2.57 18.02 -7.49
C PRO A 239 3.58 17.92 -8.63
N ASP A 240 3.93 16.70 -9.05
CA ASP A 240 4.94 16.47 -10.09
C ASP A 240 4.40 16.57 -11.52
N ARG A 241 3.08 16.71 -11.71
CA ARG A 241 2.41 16.67 -13.02
C ARG A 241 3.06 17.62 -14.04
N SER A 242 3.16 18.91 -13.71
CA SER A 242 3.68 19.91 -14.65
C SER A 242 5.14 19.65 -15.04
N ARG A 243 5.97 19.11 -14.11
CA ARG A 243 7.35 18.72 -14.41
C ARG A 243 7.39 17.56 -15.39
N LEU A 244 6.51 16.56 -15.20
CA LEU A 244 6.40 15.36 -16.05
C LEU A 244 5.91 15.73 -17.46
N GLU A 245 4.92 16.62 -17.60
CA GLU A 245 4.43 17.10 -18.90
C GLU A 245 5.54 17.82 -19.68
N ARG A 246 6.28 18.75 -19.03
CA ARG A 246 7.47 19.37 -19.64
C ARG A 246 8.56 18.36 -20.00
N LEU A 247 8.73 17.30 -19.21
CA LEU A 247 9.70 16.25 -19.53
C LEU A 247 9.28 15.47 -20.79
N ALA A 248 8.00 15.15 -20.93
CA ALA A 248 7.46 14.47 -22.13
C ALA A 248 7.72 15.27 -23.39
N VAL A 249 7.53 16.59 -23.35
CA VAL A 249 7.87 17.51 -24.46
C VAL A 249 9.37 17.47 -24.77
N ARG A 250 10.23 17.67 -23.75
CA ARG A 250 11.70 17.66 -23.94
C ARG A 250 12.23 16.33 -24.47
N LYS A 251 11.53 15.21 -24.22
CA LYS A 251 11.90 13.89 -24.73
C LYS A 251 11.29 13.57 -26.09
N GLY A 252 10.50 14.47 -26.68
CA GLY A 252 9.85 14.25 -27.99
C GLY A 252 8.80 13.15 -27.97
N VAL A 253 8.16 12.91 -26.82
CA VAL A 253 7.18 11.82 -26.67
C VAL A 253 5.81 12.30 -26.21
N ARG A 254 5.56 13.62 -26.26
CA ARG A 254 4.31 14.21 -25.75
C ARG A 254 3.06 13.60 -26.39
N ASP A 255 3.11 13.32 -27.68
CA ASP A 255 1.96 12.79 -28.44
C ASP A 255 1.64 11.32 -28.13
N ARG A 256 2.54 10.64 -27.40
CA ARG A 256 2.38 9.25 -26.95
C ARG A 256 1.98 9.14 -25.48
N VAL A 257 1.92 10.27 -24.77
CA VAL A 257 1.69 10.29 -23.31
C VAL A 257 0.36 10.95 -22.99
N HIS A 258 -0.50 10.21 -22.29
CA HIS A 258 -1.84 10.63 -21.92
C HIS A 258 -1.95 10.78 -20.39
N PHE A 259 -1.92 12.03 -19.90
CA PHE A 259 -2.15 12.34 -18.49
C PHE A 259 -3.66 12.45 -18.23
N VAL A 260 -4.31 11.38 -17.80
CA VAL A 260 -5.77 11.32 -17.65
C VAL A 260 -6.31 11.92 -16.34
N GLY A 261 -5.40 12.31 -15.43
CA GLY A 261 -5.81 12.84 -14.14
C GLY A 261 -6.33 11.77 -13.17
N HIS A 262 -7.20 12.18 -12.27
CA HIS A 262 -7.82 11.25 -11.32
C HIS A 262 -8.77 10.30 -12.06
N VAL A 263 -8.63 9.02 -11.78
CA VAL A 263 -9.54 7.97 -12.25
C VAL A 263 -10.34 7.48 -11.04
N ALA A 264 -11.65 7.45 -11.17
CA ALA A 264 -12.52 6.95 -10.10
C ALA A 264 -12.23 5.47 -9.83
N ASP A 265 -12.35 5.10 -8.58
CA ASP A 265 -11.97 3.78 -8.07
C ASP A 265 -12.69 2.61 -8.76
N ASP A 266 -13.94 2.80 -9.17
CA ASP A 266 -14.76 1.81 -9.91
C ASP A 266 -14.36 1.67 -11.38
N ALA A 267 -13.71 2.70 -11.96
CA ALA A 267 -13.19 2.70 -13.32
C ALA A 267 -11.78 2.10 -13.43
N LEU A 268 -10.99 2.08 -12.33
CA LEU A 268 -9.61 1.56 -12.33
C LEU A 268 -9.46 0.15 -12.93
N PRO A 269 -10.33 -0.83 -12.64
CA PRO A 269 -10.21 -2.16 -13.25
C PRO A 269 -10.26 -2.15 -14.78
N SER A 270 -11.02 -1.22 -15.39
CA SER A 270 -11.09 -1.07 -16.85
C SER A 270 -9.77 -0.51 -17.42
N TYR A 271 -9.11 0.42 -16.69
CA TYR A 271 -7.79 0.93 -17.08
C TYR A 271 -6.71 -0.14 -17.01
N TYR A 272 -6.67 -0.91 -15.91
CA TYR A 272 -5.74 -2.04 -15.80
C TYR A 272 -6.00 -3.06 -16.94
N SER A 273 -7.24 -3.47 -17.16
CA SER A 273 -7.59 -4.45 -18.21
C SER A 273 -7.37 -3.94 -19.62
N ALA A 274 -7.34 -2.63 -19.84
CA ALA A 274 -7.04 -2.03 -21.13
C ALA A 274 -5.53 -1.98 -21.42
N ALA A 275 -4.67 -2.05 -20.42
CA ALA A 275 -3.23 -1.96 -20.58
C ALA A 275 -2.62 -3.33 -20.96
N ASP A 276 -1.61 -3.30 -21.82
CA ASP A 276 -0.79 -4.49 -22.12
C ASP A 276 0.23 -4.72 -21.00
N LEU A 277 0.73 -3.62 -20.36
CA LEU A 277 1.67 -3.65 -19.26
C LEU A 277 1.35 -2.55 -18.25
N PHE A 278 1.33 -2.90 -16.98
CA PHE A 278 1.41 -1.95 -15.88
C PHE A 278 2.88 -1.65 -15.57
N VAL A 279 3.27 -0.38 -15.50
CA VAL A 279 4.65 0.03 -15.26
C VAL A 279 4.75 1.09 -14.17
N MET A 280 5.46 0.79 -13.09
CA MET A 280 5.76 1.76 -12.04
C MET A 280 7.16 1.48 -11.48
N PRO A 281 8.24 2.02 -12.09
CA PRO A 281 9.61 1.81 -11.65
C PRO A 281 9.92 2.71 -10.45
N ALA A 282 9.28 2.38 -9.31
CA ALA A 282 9.44 3.12 -8.08
C ALA A 282 10.90 3.19 -7.63
N ARG A 283 11.29 4.28 -6.99
CA ARG A 283 12.62 4.46 -6.41
C ARG A 283 12.53 4.96 -4.99
N GLU A 284 13.56 4.72 -4.23
CA GLU A 284 13.69 5.31 -2.90
C GLU A 284 14.05 6.80 -3.04
N ALA A 285 13.31 7.64 -2.33
CA ALA A 285 13.54 9.07 -2.21
C ALA A 285 13.22 9.47 -0.76
N PRO A 286 14.06 9.05 0.21
CA PRO A 286 13.77 9.22 1.63
C PRO A 286 13.36 10.66 1.98
N PRO A 287 12.31 10.82 2.82
CA PRO A 287 11.60 9.77 3.57
C PRO A 287 10.51 9.03 2.77
N ASP A 288 10.36 9.34 1.48
CA ASP A 288 9.35 8.69 0.63
C ASP A 288 9.90 7.38 0.03
N VAL A 289 9.20 6.28 0.35
CA VAL A 289 9.49 4.94 -0.18
C VAL A 289 8.20 4.25 -0.61
N GLU A 290 8.30 3.29 -1.51
CA GLU A 290 7.20 2.39 -1.80
C GLU A 290 7.27 1.21 -0.83
N GLY A 291 6.38 1.19 0.17
CA GLY A 291 6.41 0.16 1.21
C GLY A 291 5.98 -1.22 0.73
N PHE A 292 5.15 -1.27 -0.34
CA PHE A 292 4.69 -2.51 -0.95
C PHE A 292 4.28 -2.30 -2.42
N GLY A 293 3.26 -1.45 -2.70
CA GLY A 293 2.76 -1.19 -4.04
C GLY A 293 1.51 -2.01 -4.38
N LEU A 294 0.37 -1.73 -3.74
CA LEU A 294 -0.93 -2.39 -3.99
C LEU A 294 -1.31 -2.41 -5.47
N VAL A 295 -1.00 -1.34 -6.21
CA VAL A 295 -1.29 -1.17 -7.63
C VAL A 295 -0.71 -2.28 -8.53
N PHE A 296 0.37 -2.94 -8.11
CA PHE A 296 0.91 -4.10 -8.83
C PHE A 296 -0.01 -5.31 -8.71
N LEU A 297 -0.55 -5.55 -7.52
CA LEU A 297 -1.52 -6.62 -7.31
C LEU A 297 -2.87 -6.31 -7.99
N GLU A 298 -3.28 -5.04 -8.01
CA GLU A 298 -4.49 -4.60 -8.72
C GLU A 298 -4.37 -4.86 -10.22
N ALA A 299 -3.22 -4.55 -10.82
CA ALA A 299 -2.92 -4.86 -12.23
C ALA A 299 -2.94 -6.38 -12.47
N ASN A 300 -2.23 -7.15 -11.64
CA ASN A 300 -2.18 -8.61 -11.73
C ASN A 300 -3.59 -9.22 -11.56
N ALA A 301 -4.41 -8.73 -10.66
CA ALA A 301 -5.78 -9.18 -10.48
C ALA A 301 -6.64 -8.95 -11.72
N CYS A 302 -6.37 -7.89 -12.49
CA CYS A 302 -6.99 -7.62 -13.78
C CYS A 302 -6.37 -8.42 -14.94
N GLY A 303 -5.38 -9.28 -14.69
CA GLY A 303 -4.70 -10.08 -15.70
C GLY A 303 -3.59 -9.33 -16.45
N THR A 304 -3.23 -8.13 -15.99
CA THR A 304 -2.20 -7.28 -16.59
C THR A 304 -0.86 -7.51 -15.91
N PRO A 305 0.17 -7.96 -16.63
CA PRO A 305 1.50 -8.15 -16.06
C PRO A 305 2.13 -6.81 -15.64
N ALA A 306 2.99 -6.86 -14.64
CA ALA A 306 3.56 -5.67 -14.01
C ALA A 306 5.07 -5.56 -14.23
N VAL A 307 5.57 -4.34 -14.46
CA VAL A 307 7.01 -4.04 -14.45
C VAL A 307 7.28 -3.01 -13.36
N GLY A 308 8.08 -3.40 -12.38
CA GLY A 308 8.49 -2.57 -11.24
C GLY A 308 10.00 -2.43 -11.14
N ALA A 309 10.48 -1.69 -10.15
CA ALA A 309 11.90 -1.65 -9.82
C ALA A 309 12.21 -2.43 -8.54
N ARG A 310 13.45 -2.95 -8.43
CA ARG A 310 13.97 -3.59 -7.21
C ARG A 310 14.24 -2.54 -6.13
N SER A 311 13.17 -1.91 -5.64
CA SER A 311 13.23 -0.80 -4.70
C SER A 311 12.14 -0.91 -3.65
N GLY A 312 12.47 -0.63 -2.40
CA GLY A 312 11.52 -0.72 -1.30
C GLY A 312 10.85 -2.08 -1.19
N GLY A 313 9.53 -2.10 -1.00
CA GLY A 313 8.72 -3.30 -0.89
C GLY A 313 8.20 -3.86 -2.24
N VAL A 314 8.56 -3.27 -3.39
CA VAL A 314 8.09 -3.73 -4.70
C VAL A 314 8.43 -5.21 -4.98
N PRO A 315 9.62 -5.74 -4.56
CA PRO A 315 9.93 -7.16 -4.72
C PRO A 315 9.05 -8.14 -3.93
N ASP A 316 8.23 -7.65 -3.00
CA ASP A 316 7.23 -8.49 -2.32
C ASP A 316 5.88 -8.46 -3.06
N ALA A 317 5.61 -7.42 -3.85
CA ALA A 317 4.41 -7.32 -4.69
C ALA A 317 4.55 -8.07 -6.02
N ILE A 318 5.74 -8.05 -6.65
CA ILE A 318 6.03 -8.72 -7.92
C ILE A 318 6.95 -9.91 -7.69
N VAL A 319 6.56 -11.09 -8.16
CA VAL A 319 7.45 -12.25 -8.30
C VAL A 319 8.13 -12.14 -9.66
N ASP A 320 9.44 -11.85 -9.65
CA ASP A 320 10.21 -11.57 -10.86
C ASP A 320 10.26 -12.77 -11.80
N GLY A 321 9.95 -12.57 -13.08
CA GLY A 321 9.85 -13.61 -14.10
C GLY A 321 8.56 -14.45 -14.04
N GLU A 322 7.71 -14.28 -13.01
CA GLU A 322 6.49 -15.07 -12.83
C GLU A 322 5.21 -14.20 -12.92
N THR A 323 5.13 -13.10 -12.17
CA THR A 323 3.95 -12.21 -12.19
C THR A 323 4.23 -10.85 -12.81
N GLY A 324 5.44 -10.66 -13.29
CA GLY A 324 5.96 -9.45 -13.88
C GLY A 324 7.47 -9.45 -13.90
N LEU A 325 8.08 -8.29 -14.18
CA LEU A 325 9.54 -8.13 -14.17
C LEU A 325 9.99 -7.04 -13.19
N LEU A 326 11.17 -7.24 -12.63
CA LEU A 326 11.84 -6.27 -11.77
C LEU A 326 13.12 -5.76 -12.45
N VAL A 327 13.20 -4.45 -12.67
CA VAL A 327 14.39 -3.77 -13.22
C VAL A 327 15.18 -3.04 -12.11
N PRO A 328 16.44 -2.66 -12.34
CA PRO A 328 17.14 -1.75 -11.43
C PRO A 328 16.42 -0.42 -11.28
N PRO A 329 16.40 0.19 -10.08
CA PRO A 329 15.78 1.49 -9.86
C PRO A 329 16.51 2.59 -10.64
N ALA A 330 15.76 3.63 -11.06
CA ALA A 330 16.26 4.79 -11.80
C ALA A 330 17.08 4.46 -13.08
N ALA A 331 16.84 3.32 -13.72
CA ALA A 331 17.55 2.81 -14.89
C ALA A 331 16.66 2.83 -16.16
N PRO A 332 16.52 3.99 -16.85
CA PRO A 332 15.65 4.12 -18.02
C PRO A 332 16.01 3.17 -19.16
N THR A 333 17.31 2.90 -19.37
CA THR A 333 17.78 1.98 -20.42
C THR A 333 17.35 0.53 -20.14
N ALA A 334 17.56 0.04 -18.93
CA ALA A 334 17.14 -1.31 -18.54
C ALA A 334 15.60 -1.44 -18.59
N LEU A 335 14.89 -0.42 -18.14
CA LEU A 335 13.43 -0.37 -18.25
C LEU A 335 12.97 -0.42 -19.72
N ALA A 336 13.61 0.36 -20.61
CA ALA A 336 13.26 0.37 -22.02
C ALA A 336 13.45 -1.02 -22.66
N SER A 337 14.58 -1.66 -22.38
CA SER A 337 14.85 -3.02 -22.89
C SER A 337 13.84 -4.04 -22.39
N ALA A 338 13.52 -4.03 -21.09
CA ALA A 338 12.52 -4.94 -20.51
C ALA A 338 11.12 -4.75 -21.12
N LEU A 339 10.67 -3.49 -21.23
CA LEU A 339 9.34 -3.17 -21.79
C LEU A 339 9.26 -3.53 -23.27
N ALA A 340 10.28 -3.19 -24.08
CA ALA A 340 10.29 -3.53 -25.50
C ALA A 340 10.32 -5.06 -25.72
N SER A 341 11.15 -5.81 -24.96
CA SER A 341 11.18 -7.27 -25.03
C SER A 341 9.82 -7.89 -24.74
N LEU A 342 9.14 -7.45 -23.68
CA LEU A 342 7.82 -7.96 -23.32
C LEU A 342 6.76 -7.62 -24.39
N LEU A 343 6.78 -6.39 -24.94
CA LEU A 343 5.81 -5.97 -25.98
C LEU A 343 5.99 -6.74 -27.30
N HIS A 344 7.19 -7.29 -27.56
CA HIS A 344 7.43 -8.18 -28.69
C HIS A 344 7.15 -9.66 -28.41
N ALA A 345 6.80 -10.01 -27.14
CA ALA A 345 6.54 -11.38 -26.72
C ALA A 345 5.11 -11.55 -26.14
N PRO A 346 4.07 -11.54 -26.97
CA PRO A 346 2.67 -11.56 -26.52
C PRO A 346 2.33 -12.81 -25.71
N GLU A 347 2.94 -13.95 -26.00
CA GLU A 347 2.72 -15.17 -25.24
C GLU A 347 3.30 -15.08 -23.83
N GLN A 348 4.48 -14.43 -23.67
CA GLN A 348 5.08 -14.17 -22.37
C GLN A 348 4.22 -13.19 -21.56
N LEU A 349 3.74 -12.11 -22.20
CA LEU A 349 2.80 -11.18 -21.57
C LEU A 349 1.55 -11.90 -21.04
N ALA A 350 0.93 -12.71 -21.88
CA ALA A 350 -0.25 -13.49 -21.50
C ALA A 350 0.04 -14.46 -20.35
N THR A 351 1.23 -15.08 -20.34
CA THR A 351 1.64 -16.00 -19.28
C THR A 351 1.84 -15.29 -17.97
N LEU A 352 2.61 -14.18 -17.94
CA LEU A 352 2.82 -13.36 -16.75
C LEU A 352 1.49 -12.83 -16.19
N GLY A 353 0.59 -12.39 -17.05
CA GLY A 353 -0.75 -11.91 -16.68
C GLY A 353 -1.59 -13.00 -16.02
N ARG A 354 -1.63 -14.22 -16.61
CA ARG A 354 -2.35 -15.37 -16.04
C ARG A 354 -1.78 -15.78 -14.66
N GLN A 355 -0.46 -15.85 -14.56
CA GLN A 355 0.22 -16.22 -13.31
C GLN A 355 -0.01 -15.15 -12.23
N GLY A 356 0.09 -13.86 -12.57
CA GLY A 356 -0.24 -12.75 -11.69
C GLY A 356 -1.66 -12.83 -11.13
N ARG A 357 -2.65 -13.07 -12.01
CA ARG A 357 -4.04 -13.25 -11.59
C ARG A 357 -4.22 -14.49 -10.73
N THR A 358 -3.61 -15.61 -11.08
CA THR A 358 -3.69 -16.83 -10.28
C THR A 358 -3.14 -16.61 -8.87
N ARG A 359 -2.02 -15.89 -8.73
CA ARG A 359 -1.46 -15.53 -7.42
C ARG A 359 -2.43 -14.65 -6.60
N THR A 360 -3.06 -13.66 -7.22
CA THR A 360 -4.02 -12.80 -6.51
C THR A 360 -5.26 -13.56 -6.05
N LEU A 361 -5.76 -14.47 -6.85
CA LEU A 361 -6.89 -15.33 -6.46
C LEU A 361 -6.54 -16.28 -5.31
N ARG A 362 -5.32 -16.82 -5.28
CA ARG A 362 -4.93 -17.86 -4.32
C ARG A 362 -4.33 -17.32 -3.03
N THR A 363 -3.42 -16.37 -3.12
CA THR A 363 -2.55 -16.00 -1.98
C THR A 363 -2.39 -14.51 -1.75
N ALA A 364 -2.46 -13.68 -2.79
CA ALA A 364 -2.21 -12.25 -2.67
C ALA A 364 -3.53 -11.45 -2.65
N ASN A 365 -4.46 -11.84 -1.80
CA ASN A 365 -5.77 -11.21 -1.61
C ASN A 365 -6.02 -10.86 -0.14
N TRP A 366 -6.96 -9.97 0.11
CA TRP A 366 -7.25 -9.50 1.46
C TRP A 366 -7.84 -10.58 2.39
N GLN A 367 -8.46 -11.65 1.85
CA GLN A 367 -8.94 -12.77 2.64
C GLN A 367 -7.77 -13.53 3.28
N GLU A 368 -6.71 -13.79 2.50
CA GLU A 368 -5.48 -14.43 2.98
C GLU A 368 -4.73 -13.53 3.97
N VAL A 369 -4.64 -12.22 3.68
CA VAL A 369 -4.04 -11.25 4.62
C VAL A 369 -4.77 -11.30 5.96
N ALA A 370 -6.10 -11.21 5.96
CA ALA A 370 -6.89 -11.25 7.19
C ALA A 370 -6.76 -12.59 7.93
N ARG A 371 -6.65 -13.72 7.20
CA ARG A 371 -6.40 -15.04 7.80
C ARG A 371 -5.06 -15.07 8.52
N ASN A 372 -3.99 -14.60 7.86
CA ASN A 372 -2.64 -14.59 8.43
C ASN A 372 -2.55 -13.63 9.64
N VAL A 373 -3.17 -12.46 9.54
CA VAL A 373 -3.26 -11.51 10.67
C VAL A 373 -4.03 -12.14 11.82
N HIS A 374 -5.20 -12.78 11.56
CA HIS A 374 -5.99 -13.43 12.61
C HIS A 374 -5.22 -14.56 13.31
N ALA A 375 -4.53 -15.42 12.55
CA ALA A 375 -3.72 -16.50 13.12
C ALA A 375 -2.65 -15.95 14.08
N LEU A 376 -1.93 -14.92 13.64
CA LEU A 376 -0.91 -14.27 14.48
C LEU A 376 -1.51 -13.58 15.70
N LEU A 377 -2.65 -12.89 15.57
CA LEU A 377 -3.32 -12.28 16.72
C LEU A 377 -3.76 -13.35 17.74
N SER A 378 -4.19 -14.51 17.27
CA SER A 378 -4.59 -15.64 18.14
C SER A 378 -3.39 -16.26 18.87
N GLU A 379 -2.23 -16.39 18.21
CA GLU A 379 -0.98 -16.81 18.85
C GLU A 379 -0.56 -15.83 19.95
N VAL A 380 -0.56 -14.55 19.65
CA VAL A 380 -0.20 -13.48 20.61
C VAL A 380 -1.19 -13.45 21.79
N ALA A 381 -2.49 -13.60 21.52
CA ALA A 381 -3.53 -13.61 22.56
C ALA A 381 -3.40 -14.82 23.51
N SER A 382 -3.04 -16.00 22.98
CA SER A 382 -2.89 -17.22 23.76
C SER A 382 -1.61 -17.31 24.59
N ASN A 383 -0.76 -16.29 24.57
CA ASN A 383 0.54 -16.25 25.26
C ASN A 383 1.55 -17.33 24.81
N ARG A 384 1.32 -17.94 23.61
CA ARG A 384 2.28 -18.89 23.03
C ARG A 384 3.51 -18.14 22.53
N PRO A 385 4.73 -18.70 22.69
CA PRO A 385 5.92 -18.14 22.06
C PRO A 385 5.67 -18.06 20.55
N LEU A 386 6.06 -16.94 19.94
CA LEU A 386 6.03 -16.80 18.49
C LEU A 386 7.07 -17.76 17.89
N PRO A 387 6.73 -18.55 16.87
CA PRO A 387 7.65 -19.49 16.23
C PRO A 387 8.83 -18.80 15.52
#